data_8303d5304e1473eafabdcfe43830b98c
#
_entry.id   8303d5304e1473eafabdcfe43830b98c
#
_cell.length_a   1.000
_cell.length_b   1.000
_cell.length_c   1.000
_cell.angle_alpha   90.00
_cell.angle_beta   90.00
_cell.angle_gamma   90.00
#
_symmetry.space_group_name_H-M   'P 1'
#
loop_
_entity.id
_entity.type
_entity.pdbx_description
1 polymer ?
#
loop_
_entity_poly.entity_id
_entity_poly.type
_entity_poly.pdbx_seq_one_letter_code
_entity_poly.pdbx_strand_id
1 'polypeptide(L)'
;PPYFQVESLLDQLSPIIPCLALFRNSAHPNPILQRKLEETPEVPIVDQDLEYLSEGLEGRSSSPVALLFDALLRPDTDFGETADSVLTWWHEPDRAIPHLVLGKTLPGGAWHSIEGSMFTLSQGDWMGLPDIPFKQWLSKKKRATAGDIVQYYQYYVAKKGLKKNFVCGTLVTSVKRLNLDLEESYGGPDSKDSRSIWGLSQGSQGNRDSLFQVDGIVTNRGGTHPFSVYAENVVLATGTYDSPTQLGIQGEHLPFIHHTLSALEEAVKNKEIGIMSDPILIVGAGLTAADAVLFAHHYSIPVIHVFRRRVNDPALIFNQLPKTMYPEYHKVHQMMREQANPYPGPYEHYVSLPEHHVVCFSEDRKCIFADKSGRQKIHPISMAFVLIGSNPNLAYLPNNGMDLAVDCEQPVSSKRNPVDVDLFTYESVHEKGLYALGPLAGDNFVRFVQGGALAIASSLELRDKHLFKAPFY
;
A
#
# COMPACT_ATOMS: atom_id res chain seq x y z
N PRO A 1 -1.25 -0.26 -3.31
CA PRO A 1 -1.32 0.59 -2.15
C PRO A 1 -0.29 1.67 -2.26
N PRO A 2 -0.67 2.84 -1.88
CA PRO A 2 0.09 4.04 -2.09
C PRO A 2 1.37 4.02 -1.27
N TYR A 3 2.35 4.79 -1.70
CA TYR A 3 3.37 5.34 -0.84
C TYR A 3 2.65 6.10 0.28
N PHE A 4 2.37 5.42 1.38
CA PHE A 4 1.82 6.06 2.54
C PHE A 4 2.96 6.74 3.27
N GLN A 5 2.91 7.90 3.29
CA GLN A 5 3.42 9.09 3.87
C GLN A 5 3.74 8.86 5.36
N VAL A 6 4.84 8.16 5.61
CA VAL A 6 5.59 8.27 6.87
C VAL A 6 5.88 9.74 7.15
N GLU A 7 6.10 10.51 6.09
CA GLU A 7 6.53 11.90 6.13
C GLU A 7 5.54 12.87 6.74
N SER A 8 4.26 12.70 6.45
CA SER A 8 3.27 13.62 7.02
C SER A 8 3.15 13.48 8.52
N LEU A 9 3.52 12.31 9.02
CA LEU A 9 3.62 12.06 10.44
C LEU A 9 4.99 12.48 10.99
N LEU A 10 6.09 12.28 10.27
CA LEU A 10 7.44 12.60 10.72
C LEU A 10 7.71 14.10 10.89
N ASP A 11 7.13 14.96 10.04
CA ASP A 11 7.35 16.42 10.12
C ASP A 11 6.45 17.15 11.13
N GLN A 12 5.50 16.49 11.83
CA GLN A 12 4.44 17.20 12.54
C GLN A 12 3.95 16.56 13.85
N LEU A 13 4.58 15.49 14.30
CA LEU A 13 4.06 14.75 15.42
C LEU A 13 4.58 15.19 16.77
N SER A 14 3.87 16.10 17.36
CA SER A 14 3.64 16.09 18.80
C SER A 14 2.13 16.22 19.02
N PRO A 15 1.34 15.15 18.89
CA PRO A 15 -0.04 15.23 19.35
C PRO A 15 -0.02 15.25 20.88
N ILE A 16 -0.22 16.42 21.46
CA ILE A 16 -0.63 16.53 22.85
C ILE A 16 -2.09 16.11 22.88
N ILE A 17 -2.50 15.29 23.82
CA ILE A 17 -3.88 14.87 24.01
C ILE A 17 -4.59 15.91 24.86
N PRO A 18 -5.22 16.97 24.33
CA PRO A 18 -5.88 17.99 25.14
C PRO A 18 -7.29 17.61 25.56
N CYS A 19 -7.80 16.43 25.22
CA CYS A 19 -9.24 16.23 25.43
C CYS A 19 -9.66 14.83 25.82
N LEU A 20 -9.36 14.43 27.04
CA LEU A 20 -10.06 13.35 27.75
C LEU A 20 -11.59 13.50 27.73
N ALA A 21 -12.11 14.73 27.52
CA ALA A 21 -13.52 15.00 27.38
C ALA A 21 -14.12 14.39 26.10
N LEU A 22 -13.35 14.21 25.01
CA LEU A 22 -13.85 13.61 23.78
C LEU A 22 -14.02 12.08 23.91
N PHE A 23 -13.16 11.40 24.70
CA PHE A 23 -13.39 9.99 25.03
C PHE A 23 -14.68 9.76 25.80
N ARG A 24 -15.12 10.74 26.61
CA ARG A 24 -16.40 10.68 27.34
C ARG A 24 -17.62 10.81 26.42
N ASN A 25 -17.43 11.33 25.21
CA ASN A 25 -18.49 11.47 24.21
C ASN A 25 -18.53 10.33 23.20
N SER A 26 -17.59 9.35 23.28
CA SER A 26 -17.63 8.11 22.50
C SER A 26 -18.82 7.27 22.94
N ALA A 27 -19.55 6.70 21.99
CA ALA A 27 -20.64 5.76 22.27
C ALA A 27 -20.12 4.42 22.84
N HIS A 28 -18.86 4.09 22.55
CA HIS A 28 -18.19 2.86 22.98
C HIS A 28 -16.81 3.19 23.58
N PRO A 29 -16.75 3.88 24.74
CA PRO A 29 -15.48 4.27 25.35
C PRO A 29 -14.65 3.05 25.75
N ASN A 30 -13.35 3.12 25.49
CA ASN A 30 -12.40 2.16 26.07
C ASN A 30 -11.86 2.70 27.41
N PRO A 31 -12.39 2.23 28.55
CA PRO A 31 -12.03 2.82 29.85
C PRO A 31 -10.60 2.49 30.26
N ILE A 32 -10.00 1.41 29.73
CA ILE A 32 -8.62 1.02 30.03
C ILE A 32 -7.67 2.00 29.33
N LEU A 33 -7.85 2.22 28.03
CA LEU A 33 -7.04 3.16 27.26
C LEU A 33 -7.20 4.59 27.81
N GLN A 34 -8.45 5.01 28.13
CA GLN A 34 -8.70 6.31 28.71
C GLN A 34 -7.90 6.51 30.01
N ARG A 35 -7.94 5.56 30.95
CA ARG A 35 -7.19 5.65 32.19
C ARG A 35 -5.68 5.74 31.96
N LYS A 36 -5.12 4.94 31.05
CA LYS A 36 -3.69 4.96 30.71
C LYS A 36 -3.26 6.35 30.18
N LEU A 37 -4.08 6.96 29.32
CA LEU A 37 -3.84 8.30 28.82
C LEU A 37 -3.98 9.40 29.90
N GLU A 38 -4.84 9.19 30.90
CA GLU A 38 -5.01 10.08 32.05
C GLU A 38 -3.79 10.08 32.98
N GLU A 39 -2.93 9.07 32.92
CA GLU A 39 -1.70 9.00 33.71
C GLU A 39 -0.63 10.01 33.24
N THR A 40 -0.60 10.31 31.93
CA THR A 40 0.41 11.22 31.32
C THR A 40 -0.24 12.16 30.28
N PRO A 41 -1.22 12.98 30.66
CA PRO A 41 -2.05 13.75 29.72
C PRO A 41 -1.29 14.84 28.95
N GLU A 42 -0.14 15.31 29.48
CA GLU A 42 0.67 16.36 28.88
C GLU A 42 1.81 15.82 27.99
N VAL A 43 1.97 14.49 27.94
CA VAL A 43 3.04 13.87 27.16
C VAL A 43 2.52 13.58 25.75
N PRO A 44 3.20 14.06 24.69
CA PRO A 44 2.86 13.71 23.32
C PRO A 44 2.82 12.21 23.10
N ILE A 45 1.89 11.74 22.26
CA ILE A 45 1.73 10.29 22.01
C ILE A 45 3.02 9.64 21.47
N VAL A 46 3.81 10.38 20.69
CA VAL A 46 5.10 9.91 20.16
C VAL A 46 6.17 9.69 21.24
N ASP A 47 6.02 10.31 22.39
CA ASP A 47 6.93 10.21 23.53
C ASP A 47 6.44 9.24 24.62
N GLN A 48 5.24 8.67 24.43
CA GLN A 48 4.65 7.71 25.36
C GLN A 48 5.09 6.28 25.04
N ASP A 49 4.93 5.40 26.01
CA ASP A 49 5.11 3.96 25.81
C ASP A 49 3.96 3.37 25.00
N LEU A 50 4.19 3.18 23.69
CA LEU A 50 3.19 2.67 22.76
C LEU A 50 2.81 1.22 23.06
N GLU A 51 3.73 0.41 23.62
CA GLU A 51 3.45 -0.96 24.04
C GLU A 51 2.45 -0.96 25.19
N TYR A 52 2.74 -0.18 26.25
CA TYR A 52 1.83 -0.03 27.38
C TYR A 52 0.44 0.47 26.96
N LEU A 53 0.38 1.49 26.11
CA LEU A 53 -0.90 2.04 25.65
C LEU A 53 -1.70 1.07 24.82
N SER A 54 -1.03 0.23 24.02
CA SER A 54 -1.66 -0.73 23.11
C SER A 54 -2.18 -1.99 23.82
N GLU A 55 -1.73 -2.26 25.03
CA GLU A 55 -2.07 -3.47 25.76
C GLU A 55 -3.58 -3.64 25.96
N GLY A 56 -4.11 -4.79 25.58
CA GLY A 56 -5.53 -5.12 25.73
C GLY A 56 -6.44 -4.51 24.65
N LEU A 57 -5.87 -3.87 23.61
CA LEU A 57 -6.65 -3.42 22.47
C LEU A 57 -6.92 -4.59 21.52
N GLU A 58 -8.17 -4.73 21.10
CA GLU A 58 -8.62 -5.71 20.12
C GLU A 58 -9.24 -5.00 18.91
N GLY A 59 -9.09 -5.58 17.72
CA GLY A 59 -9.64 -5.01 16.50
C GLY A 59 -9.24 -5.78 15.23
N ARG A 60 -9.29 -5.11 14.09
CA ARG A 60 -9.11 -5.72 12.77
C ARG A 60 -7.67 -5.69 12.24
N SER A 61 -6.72 -5.16 12.99
CA SER A 61 -5.29 -5.23 12.67
C SER A 61 -4.59 -6.19 13.61
N SER A 62 -3.51 -6.81 13.14
CA SER A 62 -2.58 -7.58 13.96
C SER A 62 -1.54 -6.70 14.65
N SER A 63 -1.42 -5.43 14.23
CA SER A 63 -0.47 -4.47 14.81
C SER A 63 -1.10 -3.71 15.97
N PRO A 64 -0.54 -3.81 17.21
CA PRO A 64 -1.06 -3.11 18.38
C PRO A 64 -1.04 -1.59 18.25
N VAL A 65 0.04 -1.02 17.70
CA VAL A 65 0.15 0.44 17.52
C VAL A 65 -0.83 0.94 16.45
N ALA A 66 -1.10 0.14 15.42
CA ALA A 66 -2.10 0.48 14.43
C ALA A 66 -3.51 0.52 15.04
N LEU A 67 -3.84 -0.41 15.95
CA LEU A 67 -5.10 -0.40 16.69
C LEU A 67 -5.18 0.81 17.64
N LEU A 68 -4.10 1.10 18.36
CA LEU A 68 -4.02 2.25 19.25
C LEU A 68 -4.30 3.55 18.50
N PHE A 69 -3.56 3.77 17.42
CA PHE A 69 -3.69 5.01 16.67
C PHE A 69 -5.05 5.16 15.98
N ASP A 70 -5.60 4.06 15.47
CA ASP A 70 -6.94 4.05 14.89
C ASP A 70 -8.03 4.35 15.96
N ALA A 71 -7.91 3.78 17.16
CA ALA A 71 -8.82 4.06 18.25
C ALA A 71 -8.78 5.53 18.71
N LEU A 72 -7.62 6.18 18.64
CA LEU A 72 -7.45 7.60 18.99
C LEU A 72 -7.91 8.53 17.85
N LEU A 73 -7.61 8.17 16.62
CA LEU A 73 -7.90 9.01 15.45
C LEU A 73 -9.35 8.88 14.99
N ARG A 74 -9.94 7.69 15.17
CA ARG A 74 -11.30 7.36 14.70
C ARG A 74 -12.06 6.52 15.73
N PRO A 75 -12.38 7.07 16.90
CA PRO A 75 -13.18 6.38 17.89
C PRO A 75 -14.47 5.84 17.26
N ASP A 76 -14.96 4.70 17.72
CA ASP A 76 -16.23 4.05 17.34
C ASP A 76 -16.35 3.60 15.85
N THR A 77 -15.30 3.75 15.06
CA THR A 77 -15.34 3.40 13.62
C THR A 77 -15.70 1.93 13.37
N ASP A 78 -15.26 1.00 14.23
CA ASP A 78 -15.58 -0.42 14.08
C ASP A 78 -17.03 -0.75 14.40
N PHE A 79 -17.73 0.13 15.10
CA PHE A 79 -19.18 0.05 15.36
C PHE A 79 -20.02 0.74 14.28
N GLY A 80 -19.37 1.34 13.26
CA GLY A 80 -20.03 2.03 12.15
C GLY A 80 -20.42 3.46 12.45
N GLU A 81 -19.94 4.01 13.56
CA GLU A 81 -20.15 5.39 13.97
C GLU A 81 -18.95 6.27 13.59
N THR A 82 -19.13 7.56 13.56
CA THR A 82 -18.07 8.54 13.32
C THR A 82 -18.03 9.50 14.51
N ALA A 83 -17.03 9.31 15.37
CA ALA A 83 -16.71 10.28 16.42
C ALA A 83 -15.49 11.13 15.99
N ASP A 84 -15.37 12.31 16.56
CA ASP A 84 -14.22 13.17 16.30
C ASP A 84 -12.96 12.57 16.91
N SER A 85 -11.82 12.81 16.25
CA SER A 85 -10.51 12.38 16.75
C SER A 85 -10.23 12.96 18.14
N VAL A 86 -9.68 12.13 19.01
CA VAL A 86 -9.21 12.60 20.34
C VAL A 86 -7.83 13.26 20.27
N LEU A 87 -7.15 13.15 19.11
CA LEU A 87 -5.83 13.73 18.88
C LEU A 87 -5.95 15.18 18.41
N THR A 88 -5.09 16.03 18.95
CA THR A 88 -4.84 17.39 18.49
C THR A 88 -3.42 17.46 17.91
N TRP A 89 -3.25 18.23 16.83
CA TRP A 89 -2.02 18.30 16.08
C TRP A 89 -1.33 19.64 16.32
N TRP A 90 -0.03 19.58 16.64
CA TRP A 90 0.82 20.76 16.83
C TRP A 90 1.99 20.66 15.87
N HIS A 91 2.48 21.80 15.40
CA HIS A 91 3.65 21.88 14.54
C HIS A 91 4.86 22.30 15.38
N GLU A 92 5.85 21.41 15.50
CA GLU A 92 7.09 21.62 16.23
C GLU A 92 8.29 21.50 15.27
N PRO A 93 8.70 22.62 14.63
CA PRO A 93 9.77 22.58 13.63
C PRO A 93 11.11 22.04 14.17
N ASP A 94 11.37 22.27 15.46
CA ASP A 94 12.63 21.86 16.12
C ASP A 94 12.71 20.34 16.34
N ARG A 95 11.58 19.62 16.18
CA ARG A 95 11.49 18.15 16.25
C ARG A 95 11.37 17.50 14.89
N ALA A 96 11.48 18.27 13.80
CA ALA A 96 11.36 17.73 12.46
C ALA A 96 12.47 16.72 12.15
N ILE A 97 12.11 15.51 11.78
CA ILE A 97 13.05 14.47 11.36
C ILE A 97 13.52 14.76 9.93
N PRO A 98 14.82 15.00 9.68
CA PRO A 98 15.32 15.22 8.33
C PRO A 98 15.15 13.96 7.47
N HIS A 99 14.44 14.09 6.33
CA HIS A 99 14.14 12.92 5.49
C HIS A 99 13.98 13.29 4.00
N LEU A 100 14.12 12.29 3.15
CA LEU A 100 13.84 12.34 1.73
C LEU A 100 12.88 11.23 1.32
N VAL A 101 11.97 11.56 0.41
CA VAL A 101 11.03 10.63 -0.20
C VAL A 101 11.41 10.41 -1.63
N LEU A 102 11.82 9.20 -1.92
CA LEU A 102 12.21 8.78 -3.25
C LEU A 102 11.05 8.02 -3.91
N GLY A 103 10.44 8.58 -4.93
CA GLY A 103 9.27 7.98 -5.58
C GLY A 103 9.23 8.11 -7.09
N LYS A 104 8.70 7.08 -7.76
CA LYS A 104 8.53 7.06 -9.22
C LYS A 104 7.53 8.13 -9.70
N THR A 105 6.51 8.42 -8.89
CA THR A 105 5.40 9.33 -9.21
C THR A 105 5.38 10.54 -8.29
N LEU A 106 4.47 11.46 -8.56
CA LEU A 106 4.09 12.53 -7.64
C LEU A 106 3.43 11.93 -6.38
N PRO A 107 3.27 12.72 -5.29
CA PRO A 107 2.54 12.28 -4.10
C PRO A 107 1.18 11.65 -4.47
N GLY A 108 0.92 10.46 -3.96
CA GLY A 108 -0.24 9.63 -4.33
C GLY A 108 0.15 8.22 -4.80
N GLY A 109 1.41 7.99 -5.16
CA GLY A 109 1.94 6.64 -5.46
C GLY A 109 1.08 5.86 -6.44
N ALA A 110 0.69 4.64 -6.08
CA ALA A 110 -0.11 3.75 -6.93
C ALA A 110 -1.50 4.30 -7.34
N TRP A 111 -2.03 5.31 -6.63
CA TRP A 111 -3.29 5.95 -7.03
C TRP A 111 -3.22 6.65 -8.39
N HIS A 112 -2.02 7.04 -8.84
CA HIS A 112 -1.81 7.55 -10.19
C HIS A 112 -1.97 6.50 -11.29
N SER A 113 -1.86 5.21 -10.95
CA SER A 113 -2.00 4.10 -11.89
C SER A 113 -3.42 3.51 -11.92
N ILE A 114 -4.32 4.03 -11.08
CA ILE A 114 -5.72 3.62 -11.00
C ILE A 114 -6.56 4.63 -11.79
N GLU A 115 -7.55 4.14 -12.52
CA GLU A 115 -8.47 5.01 -13.26
C GLU A 115 -9.13 6.02 -12.29
N GLY A 116 -9.08 7.31 -12.64
CA GLY A 116 -9.40 8.41 -11.74
C GLY A 116 -10.86 8.45 -11.23
N SER A 117 -11.79 7.84 -11.95
CA SER A 117 -13.22 7.74 -11.57
C SER A 117 -13.52 6.55 -10.66
N MET A 118 -12.59 5.61 -10.51
CA MET A 118 -12.77 4.39 -9.71
C MET A 118 -12.88 4.73 -8.22
N PHE A 119 -13.89 4.13 -7.54
CA PHE A 119 -14.11 4.34 -6.12
C PHE A 119 -13.15 3.54 -5.24
N THR A 120 -12.72 4.15 -4.14
CA THR A 120 -11.99 3.44 -3.08
C THR A 120 -12.86 2.39 -2.42
N LEU A 121 -12.24 1.32 -1.90
CA LEU A 121 -12.92 0.40 -0.98
C LEU A 121 -13.11 1.05 0.39
N SER A 122 -12.07 1.69 0.89
CA SER A 122 -12.12 2.40 2.17
C SER A 122 -13.10 3.56 2.11
N GLN A 123 -13.75 3.83 3.22
CA GLN A 123 -14.54 5.05 3.37
C GLN A 123 -13.62 6.26 3.26
N GLY A 124 -14.16 7.36 2.73
CA GLY A 124 -13.35 8.55 2.53
C GLY A 124 -12.77 9.12 3.83
N ASP A 125 -13.52 9.07 4.92
CA ASP A 125 -13.03 9.54 6.23
C ASP A 125 -11.79 8.77 6.71
N TRP A 126 -11.59 7.52 6.25
CA TRP A 126 -10.38 6.74 6.57
C TRP A 126 -9.15 7.16 5.78
N MET A 127 -9.34 7.94 4.70
CA MET A 127 -8.26 8.44 3.85
C MET A 127 -7.64 9.73 4.38
N GLY A 128 -8.26 10.36 5.38
CA GLY A 128 -7.77 11.60 5.98
C GLY A 128 -6.42 11.42 6.66
N LEU A 129 -5.51 12.36 6.44
CA LEU A 129 -4.21 12.46 7.10
C LEU A 129 -4.29 13.43 8.28
N PRO A 130 -3.31 13.42 9.20
CA PRO A 130 -3.29 14.29 10.36
C PRO A 130 -3.56 15.76 10.05
N ASP A 131 -4.37 16.42 10.89
CA ASP A 131 -4.73 17.84 10.84
C ASP A 131 -5.55 18.29 9.60
N ILE A 132 -5.62 17.52 8.53
CA ILE A 132 -6.40 17.85 7.33
C ILE A 132 -7.39 16.73 7.03
N PRO A 133 -8.62 16.80 7.54
CA PRO A 133 -9.61 15.77 7.32
C PRO A 133 -10.03 15.69 5.85
N PHE A 134 -10.27 14.48 5.37
CA PHE A 134 -10.66 14.23 3.98
C PHE A 134 -12.11 14.68 3.67
N LYS A 135 -12.93 14.96 4.69
CA LYS A 135 -14.37 15.33 4.55
C LYS A 135 -14.64 16.42 3.52
N GLN A 136 -13.76 17.40 3.40
CA GLN A 136 -13.92 18.52 2.44
C GLN A 136 -13.80 18.08 0.96
N TRP A 137 -13.24 16.90 0.70
CA TRP A 137 -13.06 16.30 -0.63
C TRP A 137 -14.20 15.36 -1.00
N LEU A 138 -15.00 14.95 -0.02
CA LEU A 138 -16.16 14.10 -0.20
C LEU A 138 -17.37 14.94 -0.54
N SER A 139 -17.75 15.01 -1.81
CA SER A 139 -19.12 15.39 -2.13
C SER A 139 -20.06 14.32 -1.57
N LYS A 140 -21.08 14.56 -0.85
CA LYS A 140 -22.19 13.67 -0.37
C LYS A 140 -22.01 12.12 -0.47
N LYS A 141 -20.90 11.61 -0.99
CA LYS A 141 -20.59 10.19 -1.16
C LYS A 141 -19.73 9.73 0.01
N LYS A 142 -19.99 8.51 0.50
CA LYS A 142 -19.17 7.92 1.58
C LYS A 142 -17.78 7.45 1.12
N ARG A 143 -17.59 7.22 -0.19
CA ARG A 143 -16.35 6.72 -0.79
C ARG A 143 -15.77 7.74 -1.76
N ALA A 144 -14.45 7.88 -1.74
CA ALA A 144 -13.70 8.74 -2.63
C ALA A 144 -13.42 8.07 -3.98
N THR A 145 -13.09 8.85 -4.99
CA THR A 145 -12.50 8.33 -6.22
C THR A 145 -10.97 8.31 -6.12
N ALA A 146 -10.29 7.52 -6.97
CA ALA A 146 -8.83 7.51 -7.06
C ALA A 146 -8.29 8.92 -7.38
N GLY A 147 -8.97 9.65 -8.26
CA GLY A 147 -8.63 11.04 -8.59
C GLY A 147 -8.73 11.98 -7.40
N ASP A 148 -9.76 11.84 -6.55
CA ASP A 148 -9.90 12.63 -5.33
C ASP A 148 -8.72 12.37 -4.38
N ILE A 149 -8.29 11.11 -4.25
CA ILE A 149 -7.15 10.74 -3.38
C ILE A 149 -5.85 11.36 -3.88
N VAL A 150 -5.57 11.28 -5.19
CA VAL A 150 -4.38 11.90 -5.78
C VAL A 150 -4.35 13.40 -5.51
N GLN A 151 -5.46 14.10 -5.75
CA GLN A 151 -5.57 15.54 -5.51
C GLN A 151 -5.37 15.87 -4.03
N TYR A 152 -5.97 15.08 -3.13
CA TYR A 152 -5.84 15.27 -1.70
C TYR A 152 -4.40 15.13 -1.22
N TYR A 153 -3.67 14.08 -1.65
CA TYR A 153 -2.28 13.91 -1.23
C TYR A 153 -1.36 14.99 -1.77
N GLN A 154 -1.54 15.42 -3.02
CA GLN A 154 -0.79 16.55 -3.56
C GLN A 154 -1.08 17.87 -2.81
N TYR A 155 -2.35 18.10 -2.47
CA TYR A 155 -2.75 19.25 -1.65
C TYR A 155 -2.14 19.17 -0.25
N TYR A 156 -2.19 18.00 0.39
CA TYR A 156 -1.62 17.79 1.73
C TYR A 156 -0.13 18.11 1.76
N VAL A 157 0.65 17.52 0.85
CA VAL A 157 2.09 17.78 0.73
C VAL A 157 2.40 19.25 0.49
N ALA A 158 1.59 19.91 -0.34
CA ALA A 158 1.74 21.36 -0.59
C ALA A 158 1.41 22.19 0.65
N LYS A 159 0.29 21.88 1.31
CA LYS A 159 -0.21 22.63 2.47
C LYS A 159 0.72 22.51 3.67
N LYS A 160 1.33 21.34 3.84
CA LYS A 160 2.26 21.05 4.93
C LYS A 160 3.71 21.47 4.64
N GLY A 161 3.99 22.03 3.47
CA GLY A 161 5.34 22.50 3.10
C GLY A 161 6.34 21.38 2.79
N LEU A 162 5.85 20.13 2.60
CA LEU A 162 6.67 18.93 2.43
C LEU A 162 7.25 18.74 1.02
N LYS A 163 6.92 19.62 0.06
CA LYS A 163 7.39 19.48 -1.34
C LYS A 163 8.92 19.34 -1.46
N LYS A 164 9.66 19.99 -0.56
CA LYS A 164 11.14 19.97 -0.54
C LYS A 164 11.70 18.57 -0.23
N ASN A 165 10.92 17.72 0.43
CA ASN A 165 11.32 16.37 0.83
C ASN A 165 11.09 15.34 -0.28
N PHE A 166 10.23 15.64 -1.27
CA PHE A 166 9.86 14.71 -2.33
C PHE A 166 10.76 14.81 -3.56
N VAL A 167 11.41 13.71 -3.92
CA VAL A 167 12.16 13.56 -5.17
C VAL A 167 11.41 12.61 -6.09
N CYS A 168 10.51 13.19 -6.87
CA CYS A 168 9.67 12.45 -7.81
C CYS A 168 10.42 12.05 -9.08
N GLY A 169 9.92 11.06 -9.81
CA GLY A 169 10.60 10.52 -10.99
C GLY A 169 11.84 9.72 -10.65
N THR A 170 11.90 9.18 -9.43
CA THR A 170 13.06 8.46 -8.90
C THR A 170 12.78 6.96 -8.87
N LEU A 171 13.70 6.18 -9.42
CA LEU A 171 13.72 4.72 -9.31
C LEU A 171 14.93 4.32 -8.46
N VAL A 172 14.69 3.84 -7.26
CA VAL A 172 15.72 3.22 -6.42
C VAL A 172 16.08 1.88 -7.02
N THR A 173 17.36 1.62 -7.22
CA THR A 173 17.90 0.40 -7.83
C THR A 173 18.68 -0.47 -6.86
N SER A 174 19.15 0.11 -5.75
CA SER A 174 19.88 -0.62 -4.71
C SER A 174 19.72 0.05 -3.36
N VAL A 175 19.51 -0.74 -2.32
CA VAL A 175 19.62 -0.36 -0.91
C VAL A 175 20.47 -1.41 -0.22
N LYS A 176 21.58 -1.03 0.36
CA LYS A 176 22.49 -1.92 1.08
C LYS A 176 23.17 -1.23 2.24
N ARG A 177 23.43 -2.00 3.29
CA ARG A 177 24.25 -1.54 4.41
C ARG A 177 25.71 -1.44 3.99
N LEU A 178 26.38 -0.39 4.43
CA LEU A 178 27.83 -0.25 4.28
C LEU A 178 28.54 -0.94 5.44
N ASN A 179 29.44 -1.86 5.11
CA ASN A 179 30.38 -2.45 6.05
C ASN A 179 31.69 -1.67 5.98
N LEU A 180 31.83 -0.64 6.81
CA LEU A 180 33.00 0.25 6.78
C LEU A 180 34.31 -0.45 7.18
N ASP A 181 34.24 -1.58 7.89
CA ASP A 181 35.42 -2.38 8.30
C ASP A 181 36.18 -3.06 7.14
N LEU A 182 35.57 -3.16 5.95
CA LEU A 182 36.18 -3.83 4.80
C LEU A 182 36.80 -2.87 3.77
N GLU A 183 36.51 -1.57 3.82
CA GLU A 183 36.99 -0.60 2.82
C GLU A 183 38.33 0.04 3.15
N GLU A 184 38.81 -0.03 4.39
CA GLU A 184 40.15 0.47 4.74
C GLU A 184 41.30 -0.32 4.10
N SER A 185 41.03 -1.49 3.47
CA SER A 185 42.04 -2.34 2.84
C SER A 185 42.33 -2.03 1.37
N TYR A 186 41.55 -1.14 0.70
CA TYR A 186 41.73 -0.82 -0.72
C TYR A 186 41.64 0.69 -0.99
N GLY A 187 42.41 1.47 -0.27
CA GLY A 187 42.51 2.93 -0.48
C GLY A 187 43.53 3.26 -1.58
N GLY A 188 43.10 3.40 -2.82
CA GLY A 188 43.85 4.13 -3.86
C GLY A 188 43.46 5.62 -3.82
N PRO A 189 44.46 6.54 -3.95
CA PRO A 189 44.18 7.99 -3.88
C PRO A 189 43.82 8.51 -5.27
N ASP A 190 42.53 8.56 -5.66
CA ASP A 190 42.05 9.46 -6.71
C ASP A 190 40.54 9.33 -6.89
N SER A 191 39.78 10.21 -6.23
CA SER A 191 38.51 10.75 -6.77
C SER A 191 38.06 11.96 -5.96
N LYS A 192 38.63 13.11 -6.29
CA LYS A 192 38.03 14.40 -5.96
C LYS A 192 37.02 14.72 -7.09
N ASP A 193 35.76 14.45 -6.87
CA ASP A 193 34.60 15.22 -7.36
C ASP A 193 33.30 14.46 -7.08
N SER A 194 32.76 14.62 -5.91
CA SER A 194 31.34 14.39 -5.67
C SER A 194 30.78 15.62 -4.91
N ARG A 195 30.41 16.63 -5.70
CA ARG A 195 29.58 17.73 -5.20
C ARG A 195 28.20 17.12 -4.88
N SER A 196 27.85 17.08 -3.58
CA SER A 196 26.51 16.75 -3.16
C SER A 196 25.53 17.76 -3.78
N ILE A 197 24.67 17.27 -4.67
CA ILE A 197 23.61 18.07 -5.32
C ILE A 197 22.56 18.57 -4.29
N TRP A 198 22.62 18.04 -3.09
CA TRP A 198 21.68 18.31 -2.00
C TRP A 198 22.48 18.86 -0.80
N GLY A 199 22.35 20.13 -0.54
CA GLY A 199 23.06 20.87 0.52
C GLY A 199 22.72 20.43 1.95
N LEU A 200 22.91 19.15 2.26
CA LEU A 200 22.86 18.62 3.61
C LEU A 200 24.20 18.92 4.28
N SER A 201 24.18 19.81 5.26
CA SER A 201 25.34 20.21 6.04
C SER A 201 25.98 19.02 6.74
N GLN A 202 27.32 19.00 6.72
CA GLN A 202 28.13 18.16 7.61
C GLN A 202 27.81 18.52 9.08
N GLY A 203 27.02 17.69 9.73
CA GLY A 203 26.68 17.86 11.13
C GLY A 203 26.43 16.51 11.80
N SER A 204 27.35 16.15 12.65
CA SER A 204 27.45 15.08 13.64
C SER A 204 28.25 13.85 13.25
N GLN A 205 29.26 13.56 14.06
CA GLN A 205 29.94 12.27 14.17
C GLN A 205 28.96 11.23 14.77
N GLY A 206 27.91 10.86 14.02
CA GLY A 206 27.10 9.69 14.29
C GLY A 206 27.92 8.43 14.01
N ASN A 207 27.59 7.35 14.69
CA ASN A 207 28.23 6.06 14.57
C ASN A 207 28.28 5.64 13.09
N ARG A 208 29.46 5.74 12.43
CA ARG A 208 29.64 5.49 10.99
C ARG A 208 29.36 4.04 10.57
N ASP A 209 29.21 3.14 11.55
CA ASP A 209 29.10 1.69 11.33
C ASP A 209 27.71 1.23 10.91
N SER A 210 26.75 2.13 10.71
CA SER A 210 25.36 1.78 10.43
C SER A 210 24.69 2.59 9.32
N LEU A 211 25.43 2.97 8.27
CA LEU A 211 24.88 3.69 7.14
C LEU A 211 24.36 2.75 6.07
N PHE A 212 23.22 3.12 5.48
CA PHE A 212 22.73 2.55 4.22
C PHE A 212 23.17 3.41 3.04
N GLN A 213 23.62 2.75 1.98
CA GLN A 213 23.77 3.36 0.67
C GLN A 213 22.50 3.08 -0.14
N VAL A 214 21.88 4.14 -0.66
CA VAL A 214 20.69 4.08 -1.52
C VAL A 214 21.07 4.63 -2.88
N ASP A 215 21.11 3.76 -3.88
CA ASP A 215 21.44 4.10 -5.26
C ASP A 215 20.19 4.07 -6.15
N GLY A 216 20.19 4.89 -7.17
CA GLY A 216 19.07 4.93 -8.09
C GLY A 216 19.28 5.85 -9.27
N ILE A 217 18.20 6.05 -10.00
CA ILE A 217 18.16 6.99 -11.12
C ILE A 217 17.00 7.97 -10.93
N VAL A 218 17.23 9.22 -11.23
CA VAL A 218 16.20 10.27 -11.26
C VAL A 218 16.01 10.73 -12.69
N THR A 219 14.76 10.76 -13.14
CA THR A 219 14.37 11.24 -14.46
C THR A 219 13.64 12.58 -14.31
N ASN A 220 14.18 13.61 -14.92
CA ASN A 220 13.62 14.95 -14.92
C ASN A 220 13.67 15.56 -16.34
N ARG A 221 13.30 16.83 -16.48
CA ARG A 221 13.32 17.52 -17.79
C ARG A 221 14.71 17.60 -18.43
N GLY A 222 15.78 17.46 -17.65
CA GLY A 222 17.17 17.46 -18.12
C GLY A 222 17.70 16.09 -18.53
N GLY A 223 16.91 15.02 -18.38
CA GLY A 223 17.29 13.64 -18.69
C GLY A 223 17.27 12.72 -17.49
N THR A 224 17.91 11.58 -17.62
CA THR A 224 18.03 10.55 -16.58
C THR A 224 19.45 10.58 -16.00
N HIS A 225 19.55 10.72 -14.68
CA HIS A 225 20.81 10.84 -13.94
C HIS A 225 20.88 9.84 -12.81
N PRO A 226 22.01 9.16 -12.60
CA PRO A 226 22.21 8.35 -11.42
C PRO A 226 22.38 9.23 -10.18
N PHE A 227 22.00 8.67 -9.02
CA PHE A 227 22.27 9.27 -7.71
C PHE A 227 22.68 8.20 -6.71
N SER A 228 23.38 8.62 -5.67
CA SER A 228 23.67 7.85 -4.49
C SER A 228 23.49 8.73 -3.26
N VAL A 229 22.75 8.26 -2.27
CA VAL A 229 22.55 8.93 -0.99
C VAL A 229 22.82 7.97 0.16
N TYR A 230 23.24 8.54 1.28
CA TYR A 230 23.54 7.77 2.49
C TYR A 230 22.53 8.16 3.58
N ALA A 231 22.03 7.15 4.29
CA ALA A 231 21.05 7.34 5.36
C ALA A 231 21.32 6.40 6.53
N GLU A 232 21.12 6.88 7.76
CA GLU A 232 21.17 6.03 8.95
C GLU A 232 19.95 5.12 9.04
N ASN A 233 18.81 5.58 8.54
CA ASN A 233 17.56 4.84 8.55
C ASN A 233 16.94 4.82 7.16
N VAL A 234 16.32 3.69 6.80
CA VAL A 234 15.56 3.52 5.56
C VAL A 234 14.18 2.98 5.86
N VAL A 235 13.14 3.60 5.31
CA VAL A 235 11.75 3.15 5.46
C VAL A 235 11.25 2.60 4.12
N LEU A 236 10.95 1.30 4.09
CA LEU A 236 10.35 0.63 2.95
C LEU A 236 8.84 0.88 2.91
N ALA A 237 8.40 1.85 2.13
CA ALA A 237 6.99 2.21 1.95
C ALA A 237 6.49 1.99 0.50
N THR A 238 7.12 1.08 -0.24
CA THR A 238 6.90 0.88 -1.68
C THR A 238 5.62 0.12 -2.01
N GLY A 239 4.92 -0.44 -1.02
CA GLY A 239 3.69 -1.18 -1.23
C GLY A 239 3.88 -2.50 -1.99
N THR A 240 2.79 -3.01 -2.58
CA THR A 240 2.76 -4.33 -3.24
C THR A 240 2.09 -4.30 -4.61
N TYR A 241 2.04 -3.15 -5.28
CA TYR A 241 1.31 -2.98 -6.55
C TYR A 241 2.23 -2.95 -7.77
N ASP A 242 3.52 -3.26 -7.62
CA ASP A 242 4.51 -3.05 -8.68
C ASP A 242 4.50 -4.14 -9.75
N SER A 243 4.35 -5.40 -9.35
CA SER A 243 4.47 -6.55 -10.24
C SER A 243 3.19 -7.37 -10.26
N PRO A 244 2.46 -7.40 -11.38
CA PRO A 244 1.29 -8.27 -11.52
C PRO A 244 1.66 -9.73 -11.29
N THR A 245 0.79 -10.46 -10.59
CA THR A 245 0.95 -11.90 -10.40
C THR A 245 0.66 -12.60 -11.72
N GLN A 246 1.57 -13.48 -12.13
CA GLN A 246 1.45 -14.29 -13.33
C GLN A 246 0.92 -15.70 -13.01
N LEU A 247 0.29 -16.34 -14.00
CA LEU A 247 -0.14 -17.73 -13.90
C LEU A 247 1.03 -18.71 -14.04
N GLY A 248 2.10 -18.31 -14.73
CA GLY A 248 3.28 -19.13 -15.01
C GLY A 248 2.98 -20.26 -16.02
N ILE A 249 2.10 -20.02 -16.99
CA ILE A 249 1.65 -21.00 -17.96
C ILE A 249 2.15 -20.70 -19.38
N GLN A 250 2.11 -21.71 -20.24
CA GLN A 250 2.48 -21.54 -21.64
C GLN A 250 1.59 -20.51 -22.34
N GLY A 251 2.21 -19.59 -23.08
CA GLY A 251 1.53 -18.57 -23.86
C GLY A 251 1.13 -17.32 -23.09
N GLU A 252 1.42 -17.22 -21.79
CA GLU A 252 1.08 -16.01 -20.99
C GLU A 252 1.83 -14.75 -21.46
N HIS A 253 2.94 -14.90 -22.20
CA HIS A 253 3.73 -13.80 -22.77
C HIS A 253 3.20 -13.28 -24.12
N LEU A 254 2.15 -13.87 -24.66
CA LEU A 254 1.58 -13.47 -25.94
C LEU A 254 1.01 -12.03 -25.86
N PRO A 255 1.08 -11.26 -26.96
CA PRO A 255 0.79 -9.81 -26.94
C PRO A 255 -0.65 -9.42 -26.63
N PHE A 256 -1.59 -10.37 -26.67
CA PHE A 256 -2.99 -10.15 -26.32
C PHE A 256 -3.32 -10.56 -24.87
N ILE A 257 -2.31 -10.92 -24.06
CA ILE A 257 -2.46 -11.24 -22.64
C ILE A 257 -1.99 -10.06 -21.82
N HIS A 258 -2.84 -9.55 -20.95
CA HIS A 258 -2.60 -8.38 -20.12
C HIS A 258 -2.84 -8.69 -18.65
N HIS A 259 -2.20 -7.90 -17.76
CA HIS A 259 -2.27 -8.11 -16.32
C HIS A 259 -2.79 -6.88 -15.55
N THR A 260 -3.31 -5.88 -16.26
CA THR A 260 -3.81 -4.64 -15.68
C THR A 260 -5.19 -4.28 -16.20
N LEU A 261 -5.99 -3.58 -15.40
CA LEU A 261 -7.29 -3.07 -15.83
C LEU A 261 -7.13 -1.95 -16.87
N SER A 262 -6.10 -1.11 -16.74
CA SER A 262 -5.83 -0.03 -17.70
C SER A 262 -5.63 -0.53 -19.13
N ALA A 263 -5.05 -1.71 -19.31
CA ALA A 263 -4.93 -2.32 -20.63
C ALA A 263 -6.29 -2.64 -21.26
N LEU A 264 -7.30 -3.03 -20.46
CA LEU A 264 -8.68 -3.21 -20.93
C LEU A 264 -9.31 -1.88 -21.36
N GLU A 265 -9.12 -0.84 -20.56
CA GLU A 265 -9.63 0.51 -20.85
C GLU A 265 -9.01 1.07 -22.15
N GLU A 266 -7.70 0.90 -22.32
CA GLU A 266 -6.97 1.29 -23.52
C GLU A 266 -7.45 0.51 -24.76
N ALA A 267 -7.62 -0.80 -24.67
CA ALA A 267 -8.10 -1.64 -25.76
C ALA A 267 -9.49 -1.22 -26.25
N VAL A 268 -10.39 -0.86 -25.33
CA VAL A 268 -11.72 -0.32 -25.67
C VAL A 268 -11.61 1.06 -26.29
N LYS A 269 -10.81 1.95 -25.70
CA LYS A 269 -10.58 3.30 -26.23
C LYS A 269 -10.01 3.27 -27.65
N ASN A 270 -9.07 2.35 -27.91
CA ASN A 270 -8.45 2.15 -29.22
C ASN A 270 -9.33 1.37 -30.20
N LYS A 271 -10.54 0.91 -29.77
CA LYS A 271 -11.47 0.10 -30.57
C LYS A 271 -10.90 -1.25 -31.01
N GLU A 272 -9.98 -1.80 -30.25
CA GLU A 272 -9.41 -3.13 -30.47
C GLU A 272 -10.38 -4.25 -30.09
N ILE A 273 -11.24 -3.98 -29.10
CA ILE A 273 -12.31 -4.86 -28.63
C ILE A 273 -13.64 -4.11 -28.53
N GLY A 274 -14.74 -4.82 -28.70
CA GLY A 274 -16.10 -4.27 -28.65
C GLY A 274 -17.17 -5.36 -28.68
N ILE A 275 -18.43 -4.95 -28.83
CA ILE A 275 -19.61 -5.85 -28.79
C ILE A 275 -19.56 -6.98 -29.81
N MET A 276 -18.89 -6.80 -30.96
CA MET A 276 -18.78 -7.78 -32.04
C MET A 276 -17.50 -8.60 -31.99
N SER A 277 -16.64 -8.37 -31.02
CA SER A 277 -15.40 -9.12 -30.84
C SER A 277 -15.68 -10.51 -30.27
N ASP A 278 -14.74 -11.44 -30.50
CA ASP A 278 -14.68 -12.63 -29.67
C ASP A 278 -14.61 -12.25 -28.19
N PRO A 279 -15.11 -13.10 -27.27
CA PRO A 279 -15.12 -12.78 -25.86
C PRO A 279 -13.73 -12.42 -25.34
N ILE A 280 -13.66 -11.42 -24.46
CA ILE A 280 -12.47 -11.24 -23.62
C ILE A 280 -12.49 -12.28 -22.50
N LEU A 281 -11.29 -12.71 -22.11
CA LEU A 281 -11.11 -13.56 -20.94
C LEU A 281 -10.73 -12.72 -19.74
N ILE A 282 -11.47 -12.83 -18.63
CA ILE A 282 -11.09 -12.26 -17.34
C ILE A 282 -10.75 -13.40 -16.38
N VAL A 283 -9.53 -13.41 -15.86
CA VAL A 283 -9.05 -14.43 -14.90
C VAL A 283 -8.91 -13.81 -13.53
N GLY A 284 -9.61 -14.36 -12.54
CA GLY A 284 -9.55 -13.91 -11.14
C GLY A 284 -10.92 -13.67 -10.53
N ALA A 285 -10.98 -13.61 -9.21
CA ALA A 285 -12.22 -13.31 -8.47
C ALA A 285 -11.96 -12.27 -7.36
N GLY A 286 -11.00 -11.38 -7.59
CA GLY A 286 -10.73 -10.21 -6.78
C GLY A 286 -11.49 -8.99 -7.28
N LEU A 287 -11.27 -7.85 -6.63
CA LEU A 287 -11.96 -6.60 -6.95
C LEU A 287 -11.58 -6.05 -8.33
N THR A 288 -10.30 -6.11 -8.70
CA THR A 288 -9.85 -5.68 -10.04
C THR A 288 -10.52 -6.51 -11.17
N ALA A 289 -10.72 -7.82 -10.94
CA ALA A 289 -11.46 -8.64 -11.89
C ALA A 289 -12.95 -8.25 -11.94
N ALA A 290 -13.53 -7.88 -10.79
CA ALA A 290 -14.92 -7.39 -10.74
C ALA A 290 -15.05 -6.04 -11.47
N ASP A 291 -14.12 -5.14 -11.30
CA ASP A 291 -14.09 -3.85 -12.01
C ASP A 291 -13.98 -4.08 -13.53
N ALA A 292 -13.14 -5.02 -13.96
CA ALA A 292 -13.05 -5.42 -15.37
C ALA A 292 -14.39 -5.99 -15.92
N VAL A 293 -15.09 -6.83 -15.13
CA VAL A 293 -16.41 -7.34 -15.49
C VAL A 293 -17.44 -6.21 -15.61
N LEU A 294 -17.44 -5.27 -14.65
CA LEU A 294 -18.35 -4.11 -14.67
C LEU A 294 -18.07 -3.21 -15.88
N PHE A 295 -16.80 -2.97 -16.16
CA PHE A 295 -16.37 -2.18 -17.31
C PHE A 295 -16.79 -2.84 -18.62
N ALA A 296 -16.50 -4.12 -18.81
CA ALA A 296 -16.92 -4.86 -20.00
C ALA A 296 -18.45 -4.90 -20.16
N HIS A 297 -19.18 -5.10 -19.05
CA HIS A 297 -20.64 -5.08 -19.05
C HIS A 297 -21.20 -3.71 -19.46
N HIS A 298 -20.59 -2.60 -19.03
CA HIS A 298 -21.00 -1.25 -19.42
C HIS A 298 -20.88 -1.02 -20.93
N TYR A 299 -19.84 -1.58 -21.56
CA TYR A 299 -19.61 -1.46 -23.01
C TYR A 299 -20.19 -2.63 -23.80
N SER A 300 -20.97 -3.52 -23.17
CA SER A 300 -21.58 -4.72 -23.80
C SER A 300 -20.54 -5.63 -24.48
N ILE A 301 -19.34 -5.70 -23.94
CA ILE A 301 -18.26 -6.57 -24.44
C ILE A 301 -18.50 -7.99 -23.93
N PRO A 302 -18.44 -9.03 -24.81
CA PRO A 302 -18.58 -10.41 -24.37
C PRO A 302 -17.43 -10.84 -23.45
N VAL A 303 -17.78 -11.51 -22.32
CA VAL A 303 -16.83 -11.91 -21.27
C VAL A 303 -16.92 -13.39 -20.97
N ILE A 304 -15.77 -14.06 -20.91
CA ILE A 304 -15.59 -15.34 -20.24
C ILE A 304 -14.82 -15.07 -18.95
N HIS A 305 -15.44 -15.31 -17.78
CA HIS A 305 -14.87 -15.06 -16.47
C HIS A 305 -14.46 -16.35 -15.77
N VAL A 306 -13.16 -16.58 -15.60
CA VAL A 306 -12.58 -17.82 -15.07
C VAL A 306 -12.02 -17.58 -13.67
N PHE A 307 -12.39 -18.43 -12.70
CA PHE A 307 -11.86 -18.36 -11.35
C PHE A 307 -11.88 -19.72 -10.64
N ARG A 308 -10.90 -19.94 -9.75
CA ARG A 308 -10.65 -21.23 -9.09
C ARG A 308 -11.62 -21.57 -7.96
N ARG A 309 -12.23 -20.55 -7.34
CA ARG A 309 -13.13 -20.73 -6.20
C ARG A 309 -14.55 -21.04 -6.62
N ARG A 310 -15.33 -21.63 -5.70
CA ARG A 310 -16.80 -21.70 -5.85
C ARG A 310 -17.40 -20.32 -5.69
N VAL A 311 -18.50 -20.05 -6.34
CA VAL A 311 -19.21 -18.76 -6.23
C VAL A 311 -19.66 -18.49 -4.78
N ASN A 312 -20.04 -19.51 -4.05
CA ASN A 312 -20.47 -19.41 -2.64
C ASN A 312 -19.33 -19.61 -1.62
N ASP A 313 -18.05 -19.55 -2.04
CA ASP A 313 -16.92 -19.67 -1.14
C ASP A 313 -16.90 -18.47 -0.16
N PRO A 314 -16.98 -18.69 1.17
CA PRO A 314 -16.95 -17.61 2.16
C PRO A 314 -15.69 -16.72 2.08
N ALA A 315 -14.60 -17.25 1.55
CA ALA A 315 -13.36 -16.51 1.36
C ALA A 315 -13.33 -15.62 0.09
N LEU A 316 -14.41 -15.61 -0.72
CA LEU A 316 -14.56 -14.60 -1.76
C LEU A 316 -14.82 -13.24 -1.13
N ILE A 317 -14.11 -12.23 -1.61
CA ILE A 317 -14.22 -10.85 -1.10
C ILE A 317 -15.67 -10.33 -1.15
N PHE A 318 -16.45 -10.72 -2.14
CA PHE A 318 -17.84 -10.30 -2.32
C PHE A 318 -18.76 -10.72 -1.15
N ASN A 319 -18.46 -11.85 -0.50
CA ASN A 319 -19.22 -12.33 0.67
C ASN A 319 -18.86 -11.58 1.97
N GLN A 320 -17.76 -10.82 1.95
CA GLN A 320 -17.27 -10.06 3.10
C GLN A 320 -17.65 -8.57 3.03
N LEU A 321 -18.10 -8.09 1.87
CA LEU A 321 -18.44 -6.69 1.66
C LEU A 321 -19.94 -6.44 1.95
N PRO A 322 -20.29 -5.43 2.78
CA PRO A 322 -21.69 -5.04 3.00
C PRO A 322 -22.37 -4.59 1.71
N LYS A 323 -23.51 -5.19 1.38
CA LYS A 323 -24.23 -4.93 0.13
C LYS A 323 -24.66 -3.48 -0.06
N THR A 324 -25.02 -2.82 1.03
CA THR A 324 -25.46 -1.42 1.02
C THR A 324 -24.35 -0.44 0.66
N MET A 325 -23.10 -0.82 0.93
CA MET A 325 -21.91 0.01 0.64
C MET A 325 -21.29 -0.30 -0.70
N TYR A 326 -21.42 -1.55 -1.18
CA TYR A 326 -20.75 -2.06 -2.38
C TYR A 326 -21.74 -2.77 -3.34
N PRO A 327 -22.83 -2.09 -3.75
CA PRO A 327 -23.85 -2.71 -4.60
C PRO A 327 -23.29 -3.18 -5.95
N GLU A 328 -22.29 -2.49 -6.48
CA GLU A 328 -21.62 -2.84 -7.75
C GLU A 328 -20.93 -4.20 -7.68
N TYR A 329 -20.21 -4.50 -6.61
CA TYR A 329 -19.55 -5.79 -6.44
C TYR A 329 -20.53 -6.92 -6.14
N HIS A 330 -21.63 -6.62 -5.46
CA HIS A 330 -22.73 -7.58 -5.31
C HIS A 330 -23.43 -7.88 -6.63
N LYS A 331 -23.52 -6.90 -7.56
CA LYS A 331 -23.99 -7.15 -8.93
C LYS A 331 -23.07 -8.16 -9.63
N VAL A 332 -21.75 -7.99 -9.57
CA VAL A 332 -20.81 -8.96 -10.17
C VAL A 332 -20.97 -10.35 -9.54
N HIS A 333 -21.08 -10.43 -8.21
CA HIS A 333 -21.30 -11.70 -7.52
C HIS A 333 -22.61 -12.38 -7.95
N GLN A 334 -23.66 -11.61 -8.19
CA GLN A 334 -24.93 -12.12 -8.75
C GLN A 334 -24.73 -12.64 -10.17
N MET A 335 -24.02 -11.90 -11.04
CA MET A 335 -23.67 -12.35 -12.39
C MET A 335 -22.88 -13.67 -12.35
N MET A 336 -21.87 -13.77 -11.48
CA MET A 336 -21.08 -15.00 -11.30
C MET A 336 -21.97 -16.20 -10.93
N ARG A 337 -22.97 -16.01 -10.10
CA ARG A 337 -23.87 -17.06 -9.62
C ARG A 337 -24.90 -17.47 -10.67
N GLU A 338 -25.54 -16.50 -11.32
CA GLU A 338 -26.63 -16.73 -12.24
C GLU A 338 -26.16 -17.28 -13.58
N GLN A 339 -24.93 -16.95 -14.00
CA GLN A 339 -24.32 -17.41 -15.26
C GLN A 339 -23.39 -18.61 -15.10
N ALA A 340 -23.31 -19.20 -13.91
CA ALA A 340 -22.59 -20.45 -13.67
C ALA A 340 -23.36 -21.69 -14.15
N ASN A 341 -24.65 -21.54 -14.47
CA ASN A 341 -25.50 -22.60 -14.97
C ASN A 341 -25.45 -22.70 -16.48
N PRO A 342 -25.69 -23.91 -17.09
CA PRO A 342 -25.61 -24.11 -18.54
C PRO A 342 -26.75 -23.44 -19.32
N TYR A 343 -27.73 -22.82 -18.67
CA TYR A 343 -28.82 -22.09 -19.31
C TYR A 343 -28.48 -20.62 -19.51
N PRO A 344 -28.97 -19.98 -20.60
CA PRO A 344 -28.75 -18.54 -20.77
C PRO A 344 -29.40 -17.79 -19.61
N GLY A 345 -28.57 -17.18 -18.80
CA GLY A 345 -29.00 -16.31 -17.72
C GLY A 345 -29.30 -14.89 -18.22
N PRO A 346 -29.65 -13.95 -17.33
CA PRO A 346 -30.08 -12.60 -17.70
C PRO A 346 -28.98 -11.72 -18.31
N TYR A 347 -27.73 -12.19 -18.34
CA TYR A 347 -26.58 -11.41 -18.84
C TYR A 347 -26.00 -12.06 -20.10
N GLU A 348 -26.57 -11.73 -21.25
CA GLU A 348 -26.32 -12.40 -22.54
C GLU A 348 -24.83 -12.47 -22.94
N HIS A 349 -24.04 -11.50 -22.55
CA HIS A 349 -22.63 -11.40 -22.96
C HIS A 349 -21.64 -11.81 -21.86
N TYR A 350 -22.09 -12.49 -20.82
CA TYR A 350 -21.24 -12.89 -19.70
C TYR A 350 -21.36 -14.37 -19.38
N VAL A 351 -20.24 -15.07 -19.39
CA VAL A 351 -20.13 -16.50 -19.03
C VAL A 351 -19.28 -16.63 -17.77
N SER A 352 -19.81 -17.28 -16.74
CA SER A 352 -19.11 -17.56 -15.48
C SER A 352 -18.57 -19.00 -15.48
N LEU A 353 -17.28 -19.16 -15.25
CA LEU A 353 -16.59 -20.45 -15.12
C LEU A 353 -15.95 -20.58 -13.73
N PRO A 354 -16.76 -20.82 -12.66
CA PRO A 354 -16.23 -21.14 -11.35
C PRO A 354 -15.52 -22.49 -11.35
N GLU A 355 -14.55 -22.68 -10.44
CA GLU A 355 -13.82 -23.93 -10.26
C GLU A 355 -13.05 -24.39 -11.52
N HIS A 356 -12.69 -23.41 -12.37
CA HIS A 356 -11.87 -23.61 -13.55
C HIS A 356 -10.54 -22.88 -13.40
N HIS A 357 -9.53 -23.35 -14.12
CA HIS A 357 -8.25 -22.67 -14.26
C HIS A 357 -7.81 -22.69 -15.74
N VAL A 358 -7.01 -21.70 -16.09
CA VAL A 358 -6.39 -21.60 -17.42
C VAL A 358 -5.22 -22.56 -17.46
N VAL A 359 -5.12 -23.37 -18.51
CA VAL A 359 -4.03 -24.33 -18.75
C VAL A 359 -2.95 -23.71 -19.63
N CYS A 360 -3.35 -23.11 -20.75
CA CYS A 360 -2.45 -22.40 -21.65
C CYS A 360 -3.19 -21.45 -22.58
N PHE A 361 -2.42 -20.57 -23.20
CA PHE A 361 -2.84 -19.73 -24.32
C PHE A 361 -2.11 -20.15 -25.59
N SER A 362 -2.77 -20.09 -26.74
CA SER A 362 -2.17 -20.39 -28.04
C SER A 362 -2.13 -19.16 -28.95
N GLU A 363 -1.19 -19.16 -29.90
CA GLU A 363 -0.95 -18.03 -30.82
C GLU A 363 -2.17 -17.69 -31.69
N ASP A 364 -3.04 -18.66 -31.95
CA ASP A 364 -4.30 -18.51 -32.70
C ASP A 364 -5.44 -17.93 -31.84
N ARG A 365 -5.11 -17.25 -30.75
CA ARG A 365 -6.06 -16.61 -29.82
C ARG A 365 -7.06 -17.55 -29.20
N LYS A 366 -6.64 -18.75 -28.82
CA LYS A 366 -7.45 -19.70 -28.07
C LYS A 366 -6.92 -19.85 -26.65
N CYS A 367 -7.83 -20.05 -25.72
CA CYS A 367 -7.53 -20.38 -24.34
C CYS A 367 -8.07 -21.78 -24.01
N ILE A 368 -7.25 -22.57 -23.33
CA ILE A 368 -7.62 -23.87 -22.80
C ILE A 368 -7.88 -23.74 -21.30
N PHE A 369 -9.07 -24.12 -20.88
CA PHE A 369 -9.50 -24.18 -19.48
C PHE A 369 -9.63 -25.63 -19.04
N ALA A 370 -9.34 -25.90 -17.78
CA ALA A 370 -9.67 -27.18 -17.15
C ALA A 370 -10.57 -26.96 -15.93
N ASP A 371 -11.55 -27.84 -15.77
CA ASP A 371 -12.35 -27.92 -14.55
C ASP A 371 -11.62 -28.76 -13.48
N LYS A 372 -12.22 -28.90 -12.29
CA LYS A 372 -11.64 -29.71 -11.19
C LYS A 372 -11.42 -31.19 -11.52
N SER A 373 -12.15 -31.73 -12.51
CA SER A 373 -12.00 -33.12 -12.97
C SER A 373 -10.90 -33.27 -14.02
N GLY A 374 -10.26 -32.17 -14.41
CA GLY A 374 -9.24 -32.14 -15.45
C GLY A 374 -9.83 -32.12 -16.87
N ARG A 375 -11.14 -32.02 -17.04
CA ARG A 375 -11.76 -31.91 -18.38
C ARG A 375 -11.44 -30.55 -18.97
N GLN A 376 -10.89 -30.57 -20.15
CA GLN A 376 -10.48 -29.36 -20.85
C GLN A 376 -11.54 -28.88 -21.85
N LYS A 377 -11.63 -27.57 -21.98
CA LYS A 377 -12.43 -26.86 -22.99
C LYS A 377 -11.55 -25.83 -23.68
N ILE A 378 -11.77 -25.64 -24.96
CA ILE A 378 -11.06 -24.67 -25.80
C ILE A 378 -12.05 -23.58 -26.21
N HIS A 379 -11.67 -22.33 -26.03
CA HIS A 379 -12.48 -21.19 -26.46
C HIS A 379 -11.63 -20.17 -27.21
N PRO A 380 -12.15 -19.61 -28.32
CA PRO A 380 -11.56 -18.44 -28.95
C PRO A 380 -11.75 -17.24 -28.01
N ILE A 381 -10.76 -16.36 -27.97
CA ILE A 381 -10.77 -15.12 -27.18
C ILE A 381 -10.16 -13.98 -27.98
N SER A 382 -10.63 -12.77 -27.79
CA SER A 382 -10.02 -11.59 -28.40
C SER A 382 -8.77 -11.14 -27.62
N MET A 383 -8.89 -11.04 -26.30
CA MET A 383 -7.82 -10.69 -25.36
C MET A 383 -8.02 -11.40 -24.03
N ALA A 384 -6.97 -11.52 -23.22
CA ALA A 384 -7.09 -12.01 -21.84
C ALA A 384 -6.53 -10.99 -20.84
N PHE A 385 -7.23 -10.88 -19.71
CA PHE A 385 -6.86 -10.01 -18.57
C PHE A 385 -6.71 -10.89 -17.33
N VAL A 386 -5.46 -11.13 -16.95
CA VAL A 386 -5.10 -11.97 -15.79
C VAL A 386 -5.01 -11.06 -14.56
N LEU A 387 -6.11 -10.97 -13.80
CA LEU A 387 -6.29 -10.02 -12.69
C LEU A 387 -6.33 -10.75 -11.34
N ILE A 388 -5.22 -11.40 -11.01
CA ILE A 388 -5.07 -12.29 -9.84
C ILE A 388 -4.25 -11.68 -8.70
N GLY A 389 -4.08 -10.36 -8.72
CA GLY A 389 -3.34 -9.61 -7.72
C GLY A 389 -1.97 -9.17 -8.19
N SER A 390 -1.19 -8.62 -7.26
CA SER A 390 0.16 -8.12 -7.51
C SER A 390 1.08 -8.43 -6.33
N ASN A 391 2.37 -8.38 -6.58
CA ASN A 391 3.44 -8.61 -5.61
C ASN A 391 4.34 -7.36 -5.52
N PRO A 392 5.04 -7.16 -4.39
CA PRO A 392 6.04 -6.11 -4.29
C PRO A 392 7.21 -6.41 -5.24
N ASN A 393 7.81 -5.36 -5.79
CA ASN A 393 9.10 -5.46 -6.47
C ASN A 393 10.19 -4.99 -5.50
N LEU A 394 10.91 -5.92 -4.93
CA LEU A 394 12.00 -5.68 -3.98
C LEU A 394 13.38 -5.97 -4.58
N ALA A 395 13.51 -5.97 -5.91
CA ALA A 395 14.77 -6.24 -6.62
C ALA A 395 15.90 -5.26 -6.27
N TYR A 396 15.57 -4.13 -5.65
CA TYR A 396 16.54 -3.16 -5.15
C TYR A 396 17.14 -3.54 -3.78
N LEU A 397 16.64 -4.59 -3.14
CA LEU A 397 17.19 -5.14 -1.89
C LEU A 397 18.04 -6.39 -2.17
N PRO A 398 19.03 -6.71 -1.34
CA PRO A 398 19.71 -7.99 -1.36
C PRO A 398 18.69 -9.15 -1.32
N ASN A 399 18.98 -10.22 -2.04
CA ASN A 399 18.12 -11.41 -2.15
C ASN A 399 16.62 -11.10 -2.37
N ASN A 400 16.29 -10.02 -3.12
CA ASN A 400 14.93 -9.52 -3.33
C ASN A 400 14.13 -9.32 -2.03
N GLY A 401 14.80 -8.98 -0.94
CA GLY A 401 14.22 -8.74 0.37
C GLY A 401 13.72 -10.00 1.09
N MET A 402 14.01 -11.20 0.60
CA MET A 402 13.57 -12.45 1.25
C MET A 402 14.14 -12.59 2.65
N ASP A 403 15.38 -12.16 2.86
CA ASP A 403 16.06 -12.20 4.17
C ASP A 403 15.38 -11.32 5.24
N LEU A 404 14.48 -10.42 4.84
CA LEU A 404 13.71 -9.55 5.72
C LEU A 404 12.33 -10.09 6.05
N ALA A 405 11.89 -11.17 5.42
CA ALA A 405 10.56 -11.73 5.58
C ALA A 405 10.45 -12.61 6.83
N VAL A 406 9.23 -12.82 7.33
CA VAL A 406 8.93 -13.76 8.43
C VAL A 406 9.43 -15.17 8.11
N ASP A 407 9.26 -15.61 6.86
CA ASP A 407 9.84 -16.84 6.32
C ASP A 407 10.83 -16.47 5.20
N CYS A 408 12.12 -16.53 5.50
CA CYS A 408 13.21 -16.16 4.58
C CYS A 408 13.33 -17.10 3.37
N GLU A 409 12.66 -18.24 3.36
CA GLU A 409 12.66 -19.18 2.22
C GLU A 409 11.54 -18.84 1.20
N GLN A 410 10.67 -17.88 1.52
CA GLN A 410 9.53 -17.51 0.69
C GLN A 410 9.62 -16.02 0.27
N PRO A 411 9.11 -15.68 -0.92
CA PRO A 411 9.03 -14.29 -1.34
C PRO A 411 8.15 -13.44 -0.40
N VAL A 412 8.53 -12.19 -0.21
CA VAL A 412 7.72 -11.22 0.54
C VAL A 412 6.33 -11.08 -0.08
N SER A 413 5.32 -11.14 0.76
CA SER A 413 3.92 -11.03 0.35
C SER A 413 3.09 -10.44 1.49
N SER A 414 2.30 -9.41 1.19
CA SER A 414 1.54 -8.64 2.19
C SER A 414 0.57 -9.44 3.06
N LYS A 415 0.14 -10.61 2.61
CA LYS A 415 -0.88 -11.41 3.30
C LYS A 415 -0.34 -12.69 3.95
N ARG A 416 0.75 -13.22 3.42
CA ARG A 416 1.23 -14.55 3.82
C ARG A 416 2.62 -14.51 4.42
N ASN A 417 3.45 -13.61 3.95
CA ASN A 417 4.85 -13.52 4.32
C ASN A 417 5.32 -12.05 4.26
N PRO A 418 4.85 -11.16 5.17
CA PRO A 418 5.30 -9.79 5.21
C PRO A 418 6.78 -9.69 5.62
N VAL A 419 7.34 -8.50 5.51
CA VAL A 419 8.60 -8.15 6.16
C VAL A 419 8.40 -8.32 7.67
N ASP A 420 9.34 -9.01 8.32
CA ASP A 420 9.32 -9.23 9.76
C ASP A 420 9.78 -7.98 10.48
N VAL A 421 8.87 -7.35 11.21
CA VAL A 421 9.09 -6.09 11.92
C VAL A 421 8.67 -6.22 13.38
N ASP A 422 9.35 -5.48 14.23
CA ASP A 422 8.91 -5.28 15.60
C ASP A 422 7.54 -4.56 15.62
N LEU A 423 6.61 -5.06 16.40
CA LEU A 423 5.21 -4.64 16.39
C LEU A 423 4.97 -3.22 16.93
N PHE A 424 5.96 -2.66 17.65
CA PHE A 424 5.84 -1.36 18.32
C PHE A 424 6.70 -0.29 17.67
N THR A 425 7.76 -0.67 16.93
CA THR A 425 8.68 0.26 16.27
C THR A 425 8.59 0.19 14.74
N TYR A 426 8.09 -0.92 14.18
CA TYR A 426 8.12 -1.23 12.74
C TYR A 426 9.56 -1.33 12.16
N GLU A 427 10.57 -1.43 13.02
CA GLU A 427 11.93 -1.75 12.61
C GLU A 427 12.01 -3.24 12.23
N SER A 428 12.76 -3.56 11.18
CA SER A 428 13.02 -4.95 10.81
C SER A 428 13.76 -5.67 11.93
N VAL A 429 13.32 -6.88 12.28
CA VAL A 429 14.01 -7.74 13.26
C VAL A 429 15.32 -8.30 12.70
N HIS A 430 15.50 -8.28 11.38
CA HIS A 430 16.67 -8.81 10.68
C HIS A 430 17.70 -7.74 10.34
N GLU A 431 17.28 -6.47 10.19
CA GLU A 431 18.16 -5.39 9.72
C GLU A 431 17.90 -4.08 10.48
N LYS A 432 18.78 -3.75 11.43
CA LYS A 432 18.65 -2.55 12.26
C LYS A 432 18.72 -1.27 11.43
N GLY A 433 17.85 -0.30 11.72
CA GLY A 433 17.74 0.97 10.97
C GLY A 433 16.92 0.82 9.67
N LEU A 434 16.48 -0.40 9.33
CA LEU A 434 15.55 -0.63 8.24
C LEU A 434 14.15 -0.82 8.81
N TYR A 435 13.20 -0.09 8.27
CA TYR A 435 11.79 -0.14 8.65
C TYR A 435 10.93 -0.57 7.48
N ALA A 436 9.80 -1.20 7.73
CA ALA A 436 8.80 -1.46 6.70
C ALA A 436 7.42 -0.95 7.12
N LEU A 437 6.63 -0.46 6.16
CA LEU A 437 5.34 0.18 6.41
C LEU A 437 4.27 -0.29 5.43
N GLY A 438 3.03 -0.28 5.90
CA GLY A 438 1.86 -0.61 5.11
C GLY A 438 1.84 -2.07 4.67
N PRO A 439 1.44 -2.38 3.42
CA PRO A 439 1.31 -3.76 2.98
C PRO A 439 2.58 -4.59 3.05
N LEU A 440 3.78 -3.99 3.04
CA LEU A 440 5.03 -4.71 3.24
C LEU A 440 5.15 -5.27 4.66
N ALA A 441 4.65 -4.55 5.66
CA ALA A 441 4.58 -4.99 7.06
C ALA A 441 3.26 -5.72 7.40
N GLY A 442 2.42 -6.04 6.41
CA GLY A 442 1.14 -6.73 6.63
C GLY A 442 -0.06 -5.82 6.85
N ASP A 443 0.09 -4.51 6.96
CA ASP A 443 -1.00 -3.54 7.11
C ASP A 443 -1.70 -3.28 5.77
N ASN A 444 -2.68 -4.11 5.45
CA ASN A 444 -3.36 -4.07 4.16
C ASN A 444 -4.54 -3.07 4.10
N PHE A 445 -4.93 -2.47 5.21
CA PHE A 445 -5.99 -1.47 5.28
C PHE A 445 -5.41 -0.08 5.51
N VAL A 446 -5.82 0.87 4.69
CA VAL A 446 -5.33 2.26 4.70
C VAL A 446 -5.39 2.93 6.08
N ARG A 447 -6.44 2.67 6.84
CA ARG A 447 -6.62 3.30 8.16
C ARG A 447 -5.58 2.85 9.20
N PHE A 448 -4.99 1.66 9.04
CA PHE A 448 -3.99 1.12 9.96
C PHE A 448 -2.56 1.55 9.63
N VAL A 449 -2.29 1.91 8.37
CA VAL A 449 -0.94 2.35 7.94
C VAL A 449 -0.43 3.55 8.73
N GLN A 450 -1.33 4.45 9.15
CA GLN A 450 -0.96 5.63 9.93
C GLN A 450 -0.40 5.28 11.31
N GLY A 451 -0.86 4.19 11.93
CA GLY A 451 -0.31 3.71 13.20
C GLY A 451 1.13 3.21 13.07
N GLY A 452 1.44 2.49 11.99
CA GLY A 452 2.82 2.11 11.69
C GLY A 452 3.73 3.31 11.46
N ALA A 453 3.24 4.37 10.81
CA ALA A 453 3.99 5.60 10.66
C ALA A 453 4.25 6.30 12.01
N LEU A 454 3.27 6.29 12.93
CA LEU A 454 3.46 6.78 14.31
C LEU A 454 4.54 5.98 15.03
N ALA A 455 4.51 4.65 14.93
CA ALA A 455 5.51 3.77 15.55
C ALA A 455 6.93 4.09 15.09
N ILE A 456 7.12 4.26 13.77
CA ILE A 456 8.41 4.63 13.19
C ILE A 456 8.86 6.01 13.69
N ALA A 457 7.97 7.01 13.69
CA ALA A 457 8.28 8.35 14.17
C ALA A 457 8.73 8.33 15.64
N SER A 458 7.97 7.66 16.50
CA SER A 458 8.31 7.49 17.92
C SER A 458 9.67 6.80 18.10
N SER A 459 9.93 5.71 17.36
CA SER A 459 11.21 4.99 17.41
C SER A 459 12.39 5.87 17.02
N LEU A 460 12.27 6.66 15.97
CA LEU A 460 13.33 7.54 15.49
C LEU A 460 13.62 8.69 16.50
N GLU A 461 12.58 9.32 17.03
CA GLU A 461 12.75 10.38 18.04
C GLU A 461 13.36 9.89 19.35
N LEU A 462 12.99 8.70 19.81
CA LEU A 462 13.56 8.13 21.02
C LEU A 462 15.06 7.83 20.84
N ARG A 463 15.48 7.37 19.67
CA ARG A 463 16.89 7.16 19.34
C ARG A 463 17.70 8.46 19.40
N ASP A 464 17.19 9.53 18.79
CA ASP A 464 17.86 10.83 18.83
C ASP A 464 18.03 11.34 20.26
N LYS A 465 16.99 11.21 21.11
CA LYS A 465 17.07 11.60 22.52
C LYS A 465 18.11 10.80 23.32
N HIS A 466 18.31 9.53 22.98
CA HIS A 466 19.34 8.70 23.63
C HIS A 466 20.76 9.07 23.20
N LEU A 467 20.98 9.46 21.95
CA LEU A 467 22.27 9.93 21.43
C LEU A 467 22.72 11.22 22.12
N PHE A 468 21.80 12.14 22.40
CA PHE A 468 22.10 13.41 23.10
C PHE A 468 22.27 13.27 24.63
N LYS A 469 21.83 12.15 25.23
CA LYS A 469 21.97 11.89 26.69
C LYS A 469 23.20 11.07 27.07
N ALA A 470 23.96 10.54 26.12
CA ALA A 470 25.21 9.86 26.43
C ALA A 470 26.20 10.90 26.99
N PRO A 471 26.65 10.78 28.25
CA PRO A 471 27.62 11.72 28.79
C PRO A 471 28.93 11.56 27.99
N PHE A 472 29.47 12.69 27.57
CA PHE A 472 30.85 12.75 27.08
C PHE A 472 31.78 12.34 28.24
N TYR A 473 32.29 11.12 28.20
CA TYR A 473 33.42 10.67 29.03
C TYR A 473 34.68 10.64 28.17
#